data_22797f9a57f8e870f5f6a3a7afaf688b
#
_entry.id   22797f9a57f8e870f5f6a3a7afaf688b
#
_cell.length_a   1.000
_cell.length_b   1.000
_cell.length_c   1.000
_cell.angle_alpha   90.00
_cell.angle_beta   90.00
_cell.angle_gamma   90.00
#
_symmetry.space_group_name_H-M   'P 1'
#
loop_
_entity.id
_entity.type
_entity.pdbx_description
1 polymer ?
#
loop_
_entity_poly.entity_id
_entity_poly.type
_entity_poly.pdbx_seq_one_letter_code
_entity_poly.pdbx_strand_id
1 'polypeptide(L)'
;MLREFFRRPIFKNPRFVGFVWFATALVACLLKLPVGRTYNNFMIYRASFFHALELKDLYIYYPNEYHDRFLYGIPFTAIIAPFSLFSPYIGMLLWCLANSLLLYMAIRKLGLADWKQAFVIWVCLNELFTCVLMQQFNIAIAGMILFSFIFIERKQEFWAALMIVLGTMTKIY
;
A
#
# COMPACT_ATOMS: atom_id res chain seq x y z
N MET A 1 1.15 -12.58 30.90
CA MET A 1 2.40 -12.18 30.20
C MET A 1 2.16 -11.28 29.00
N LEU A 2 1.53 -11.73 27.87
CA LEU A 2 1.27 -10.87 26.69
C LEU A 2 0.42 -9.64 26.99
N ARG A 3 -0.67 -9.78 27.79
CA ARG A 3 -1.54 -8.68 28.17
C ARG A 3 -0.84 -7.60 29.00
N GLU A 4 0.10 -7.96 29.85
CA GLU A 4 0.90 -7.03 30.66
C GLU A 4 1.98 -6.35 29.81
N PHE A 5 2.58 -7.08 28.87
CA PHE A 5 3.53 -6.54 27.92
C PHE A 5 2.92 -5.39 27.12
N PHE A 6 1.76 -5.58 26.49
CA PHE A 6 1.07 -4.54 25.71
C PHE A 6 0.43 -3.41 26.55
N ARG A 7 0.38 -3.54 27.89
CA ARG A 7 -0.03 -2.45 28.78
C ARG A 7 1.04 -1.39 29.00
N ARG A 8 2.31 -1.68 28.67
CA ARG A 8 3.40 -0.72 28.84
C ARG A 8 3.17 0.53 27.99
N PRO A 9 3.46 1.74 28.53
CA PRO A 9 3.20 3.01 27.82
C PRO A 9 3.83 3.12 26.43
N ILE A 10 4.99 2.48 26.23
CA ILE A 10 5.72 2.48 24.96
C ILE A 10 4.88 1.94 23.79
N PHE A 11 4.07 0.88 24.02
CA PHE A 11 3.23 0.29 22.96
C PHE A 11 2.01 1.14 22.58
N LYS A 12 1.73 2.18 23.37
CA LYS A 12 0.69 3.18 23.10
C LYS A 12 1.28 4.48 22.55
N ASN A 13 2.61 4.62 22.57
CA ASN A 13 3.29 5.84 22.10
C ASN A 13 3.19 5.92 20.56
N PRO A 14 2.56 6.97 20.01
CA PRO A 14 2.35 7.09 18.57
C PRO A 14 3.65 7.13 17.75
N ARG A 15 4.72 7.71 18.31
CA ARG A 15 6.02 7.78 17.63
C ARG A 15 6.66 6.39 17.55
N PHE A 16 6.62 5.63 18.62
CA PHE A 16 7.17 4.27 18.65
C PHE A 16 6.39 3.34 17.72
N VAL A 17 5.07 3.39 17.78
CA VAL A 17 4.20 2.58 16.91
C VAL A 17 4.42 2.93 15.44
N GLY A 18 4.52 4.22 15.12
CA GLY A 18 4.85 4.68 13.76
C GLY A 18 6.24 4.23 13.30
N PHE A 19 7.24 4.31 14.17
CA PHE A 19 8.59 3.79 13.87
C PHE A 19 8.53 2.29 13.54
N VAL A 20 7.86 1.49 14.36
CA VAL A 20 7.75 0.03 14.12
C VAL A 20 7.01 -0.25 12.82
N TRP A 21 5.95 0.50 12.50
CA TRP A 21 5.20 0.38 11.24
C TRP A 21 6.09 0.54 10.02
N PHE A 22 6.83 1.65 9.95
CA PHE A 22 7.69 1.93 8.80
C PHE A 22 8.95 1.06 8.78
N ALA A 23 9.51 0.69 9.93
CA ALA A 23 10.60 -0.26 10.02
C ALA A 23 10.18 -1.63 9.49
N THR A 24 8.97 -2.10 9.80
CA THR A 24 8.40 -3.35 9.27
C THR A 24 8.27 -3.29 7.74
N ALA A 25 7.73 -2.19 7.20
CA ALA A 25 7.63 -2.01 5.75
C ALA A 25 9.02 -1.98 5.08
N LEU A 26 9.97 -1.26 5.67
CA LEU A 26 11.33 -1.20 5.14
C LEU A 26 12.02 -2.56 5.16
N VAL A 27 11.94 -3.31 6.26
CA VAL A 27 12.51 -4.66 6.37
C VAL A 27 11.90 -5.58 5.31
N ALA A 28 10.58 -5.56 5.11
CA ALA A 28 9.92 -6.36 4.08
C ALA A 28 10.43 -6.02 2.66
N CYS A 29 10.69 -4.74 2.36
CA CYS A 29 11.30 -4.31 1.10
C CYS A 29 12.75 -4.81 0.97
N LEU A 30 13.56 -4.67 2.04
CA LEU A 30 14.96 -5.06 2.03
C LEU A 30 15.15 -6.57 1.84
N LEU A 31 14.22 -7.39 2.33
CA LEU A 31 14.23 -8.85 2.11
C LEU A 31 14.06 -9.24 0.64
N LYS A 32 13.66 -8.32 -0.24
CA LYS A 32 13.55 -8.54 -1.69
C LYS A 32 14.82 -8.17 -2.48
N LEU A 33 15.85 -7.59 -1.82
CA LEU A 33 17.09 -7.19 -2.46
C LEU A 33 17.96 -8.36 -3.00
N PRO A 34 18.17 -9.47 -2.25
CA PRO A 34 19.24 -10.41 -2.60
C PRO A 34 18.87 -11.42 -3.68
N VAL A 35 17.64 -11.56 -4.09
CA VAL A 35 17.15 -12.72 -4.85
C VAL A 35 16.46 -12.30 -6.14
N GLY A 36 17.21 -11.90 -7.17
CA GLY A 36 16.72 -11.79 -8.54
C GLY A 36 15.33 -11.13 -8.68
N ARG A 37 14.49 -11.61 -9.59
CA ARG A 37 13.16 -11.06 -9.91
C ARG A 37 12.09 -11.29 -8.81
N THR A 38 12.42 -11.10 -7.53
CA THR A 38 11.50 -11.38 -6.40
C THR A 38 10.45 -10.29 -6.15
N TYR A 39 10.47 -9.19 -6.90
CA TYR A 39 9.47 -8.12 -6.85
C TYR A 39 8.59 -8.11 -8.12
N ASN A 40 8.16 -9.29 -8.53
CA ASN A 40 7.40 -9.52 -9.75
C ASN A 40 6.13 -8.66 -9.85
N ASN A 41 5.36 -8.53 -8.78
CA ASN A 41 4.15 -7.71 -8.81
C ASN A 41 4.46 -6.25 -9.14
N PHE A 42 5.54 -5.68 -8.58
CA PHE A 42 5.95 -4.33 -8.95
C PHE A 42 6.40 -4.25 -10.41
N MET A 43 7.06 -5.28 -10.94
CA MET A 43 7.43 -5.32 -12.36
C MET A 43 6.20 -5.32 -13.27
N ILE A 44 5.16 -6.09 -12.95
CA ILE A 44 3.86 -6.06 -13.65
C ILE A 44 3.26 -4.64 -13.62
N TYR A 45 3.25 -4.01 -12.45
CA TYR A 45 2.70 -2.66 -12.28
C TYR A 45 3.49 -1.62 -13.09
N ARG A 46 4.81 -1.66 -12.99
CA ARG A 46 5.71 -0.77 -13.73
C ARG A 46 5.55 -0.94 -15.24
N ALA A 47 5.51 -2.18 -15.72
CA ALA A 47 5.33 -2.47 -17.15
C ALA A 47 3.97 -1.97 -17.64
N SER A 48 2.90 -2.09 -16.86
CA SER A 48 1.57 -1.61 -17.25
C SER A 48 1.56 -0.12 -17.59
N PHE A 49 2.35 0.71 -16.90
CA PHE A 49 2.50 2.13 -17.25
C PHE A 49 3.15 2.31 -18.63
N PHE A 50 4.26 1.63 -18.91
CA PHE A 50 4.95 1.75 -20.20
C PHE A 50 4.11 1.15 -21.33
N HIS A 51 3.45 0.01 -21.12
CA HIS A 51 2.54 -0.58 -22.09
C HIS A 51 1.37 0.35 -22.42
N ALA A 52 0.82 1.05 -21.42
CA ALA A 52 -0.23 2.05 -21.66
C ALA A 52 0.27 3.22 -22.53
N LEU A 53 1.50 3.70 -22.32
CA LEU A 53 2.11 4.74 -23.17
C LEU A 53 2.35 4.26 -24.60
N GLU A 54 2.69 3.00 -24.78
CA GLU A 54 2.93 2.37 -26.08
C GLU A 54 1.64 1.85 -26.74
N LEU A 55 0.48 2.07 -26.13
CA LEU A 55 -0.83 1.58 -26.60
C LEU A 55 -0.88 0.05 -26.79
N LYS A 56 -0.09 -0.69 -26.00
CA LYS A 56 -0.09 -2.15 -25.96
C LYS A 56 -1.26 -2.68 -25.13
N ASP A 57 -1.69 -3.90 -25.40
CA ASP A 57 -2.69 -4.59 -24.58
C ASP A 57 -2.12 -4.86 -23.18
N LEU A 58 -2.81 -4.37 -22.14
CA LEU A 58 -2.37 -4.48 -20.75
C LEU A 58 -2.60 -5.88 -20.17
N TYR A 59 -3.54 -6.66 -20.73
CA TYR A 59 -4.09 -7.86 -20.10
C TYR A 59 -3.54 -9.17 -20.66
N ILE A 60 -2.71 -9.10 -21.69
CA ILE A 60 -1.99 -10.28 -22.20
C ILE A 60 -0.76 -10.58 -21.34
N TYR A 61 -0.24 -11.78 -21.44
CA TYR A 61 0.94 -12.22 -20.72
C TYR A 61 2.23 -11.84 -21.46
N TYR A 62 3.18 -11.21 -20.75
CA TYR A 62 4.49 -10.79 -21.25
C TYR A 62 5.62 -11.57 -20.53
N PRO A 63 5.87 -12.84 -20.88
CA PRO A 63 6.77 -13.74 -20.16
C PRO A 63 8.24 -13.28 -20.12
N ASN A 64 8.65 -12.47 -21.09
CA ASN A 64 10.00 -11.91 -21.16
C ASN A 64 10.24 -10.76 -20.16
N GLU A 65 9.18 -10.14 -19.65
CA GLU A 65 9.25 -8.97 -18.76
C GLU A 65 8.93 -9.33 -17.31
N TYR A 66 7.89 -10.16 -17.10
CA TYR A 66 7.42 -10.55 -15.77
C TYR A 66 6.67 -11.88 -15.79
N HIS A 67 6.41 -12.43 -14.62
CA HIS A 67 5.59 -13.64 -14.45
C HIS A 67 4.19 -13.25 -13.98
N ASP A 68 3.13 -13.82 -14.61
CA ASP A 68 1.73 -13.52 -14.35
C ASP A 68 1.17 -12.39 -15.21
N ARG A 69 -0.09 -11.99 -15.03
CA ARG A 69 -0.80 -10.99 -15.83
C ARG A 69 -1.10 -9.74 -15.01
N PHE A 70 -1.27 -8.63 -15.70
CA PHE A 70 -1.83 -7.42 -15.11
C PHE A 70 -3.34 -7.62 -14.90
N LEU A 71 -3.83 -7.44 -13.66
CA LEU A 71 -5.22 -7.71 -13.27
C LEU A 71 -5.90 -6.49 -12.65
N TYR A 72 -5.38 -5.30 -12.89
CA TYR A 72 -5.93 -4.04 -12.39
C TYR A 72 -6.64 -3.26 -13.48
N GLY A 73 -7.53 -2.35 -13.10
CA GLY A 73 -8.16 -1.44 -14.05
C GLY A 73 -7.18 -0.42 -14.64
N ILE A 74 -7.50 0.10 -15.83
CA ILE A 74 -6.65 1.07 -16.55
C ILE A 74 -6.20 2.25 -15.68
N PRO A 75 -7.02 2.87 -14.80
CA PRO A 75 -6.58 3.98 -13.95
C PRO A 75 -5.39 3.66 -13.04
N PHE A 76 -5.14 2.38 -12.76
CA PHE A 76 -3.97 1.96 -11.99
C PHE A 76 -2.66 2.37 -12.66
N THR A 77 -2.61 2.39 -13.99
CA THR A 77 -1.41 2.80 -14.73
C THR A 77 -0.98 4.24 -14.43
N ALA A 78 -1.94 5.13 -14.18
CA ALA A 78 -1.67 6.50 -13.76
C ALA A 78 -1.20 6.57 -12.28
N ILE A 79 -1.72 5.70 -11.43
CA ILE A 79 -1.32 5.64 -10.01
C ILE A 79 0.14 5.16 -9.88
N ILE A 80 0.54 4.16 -10.67
CA ILE A 80 1.89 3.61 -10.62
C ILE A 80 2.92 4.48 -11.36
N ALA A 81 2.48 5.38 -12.25
CA ALA A 81 3.34 6.19 -13.11
C ALA A 81 4.52 6.86 -12.36
N PRO A 82 4.34 7.62 -11.26
CA PRO A 82 5.44 8.30 -10.59
C PRO A 82 6.50 7.33 -10.07
N PHE A 83 6.12 6.11 -9.71
CA PHE A 83 7.05 5.09 -9.22
C PHE A 83 7.75 4.34 -10.35
N SER A 84 7.14 4.28 -11.53
CA SER A 84 7.65 3.61 -12.72
C SER A 84 8.83 4.35 -13.35
N LEU A 85 8.97 5.65 -13.10
CA LEU A 85 10.05 6.50 -13.63
C LEU A 85 11.41 6.27 -12.93
N PHE A 86 11.41 5.63 -11.76
CA PHE A 86 12.64 5.29 -11.05
C PHE A 86 13.18 3.91 -11.50
N SER A 87 14.41 3.60 -11.08
CA SER A 87 14.91 2.24 -11.24
C SER A 87 13.96 1.25 -10.53
N PRO A 88 13.82 0.01 -11.03
CA PRO A 88 12.81 -0.92 -10.52
C PRO A 88 12.83 -1.09 -9.00
N TYR A 89 14.01 -1.15 -8.41
CA TYR A 89 14.16 -1.31 -6.97
C TYR A 89 13.73 -0.06 -6.16
N ILE A 90 14.18 1.12 -6.60
CA ILE A 90 13.80 2.38 -5.95
C ILE A 90 12.29 2.63 -6.12
N GLY A 91 11.74 2.38 -7.30
CA GLY A 91 10.30 2.49 -7.54
C GLY A 91 9.49 1.57 -6.65
N MET A 92 9.91 0.30 -6.50
CA MET A 92 9.28 -0.66 -5.58
C MET A 92 9.32 -0.16 -4.13
N LEU A 93 10.47 0.31 -3.67
CA LEU A 93 10.62 0.83 -2.30
C LEU A 93 9.68 2.02 -2.05
N LEU A 94 9.68 3.00 -2.95
CA LEU A 94 8.81 4.17 -2.86
C LEU A 94 7.33 3.79 -2.91
N TRP A 95 6.95 2.85 -3.80
CA TRP A 95 5.61 2.29 -3.89
C TRP A 95 5.15 1.67 -2.57
N CYS A 96 5.94 0.78 -2.01
CA CYS A 96 5.62 0.10 -0.76
C CYS A 96 5.50 1.08 0.41
N LEU A 97 6.42 2.05 0.51
CA LEU A 97 6.38 3.08 1.55
C LEU A 97 5.19 4.03 1.39
N ALA A 98 4.84 4.43 0.16
CA ALA A 98 3.67 5.28 -0.11
C ALA A 98 2.36 4.59 0.28
N ASN A 99 2.19 3.30 -0.08
CA ASN A 99 1.02 2.51 0.32
C ASN A 99 0.95 2.37 1.86
N SER A 100 2.08 2.10 2.50
CA SER A 100 2.17 1.99 3.97
C SER A 100 1.84 3.32 4.66
N LEU A 101 2.29 4.45 4.09
CA LEU A 101 2.00 5.79 4.58
C LEU A 101 0.52 6.12 4.45
N LEU A 102 -0.10 5.79 3.30
CA LEU A 102 -1.53 6.05 3.06
C LEU A 102 -2.40 5.39 4.13
N LEU A 103 -2.19 4.10 4.40
CA LEU A 103 -2.95 3.38 5.42
C LEU A 103 -2.66 3.91 6.82
N TYR A 104 -1.38 4.17 7.14
CA TYR A 104 -1.00 4.75 8.43
C TYR A 104 -1.71 6.09 8.68
N MET A 105 -1.68 7.00 7.69
CA MET A 105 -2.35 8.30 7.79
C MET A 105 -3.86 8.15 7.94
N ALA A 106 -4.49 7.21 7.23
CA ALA A 106 -5.91 6.93 7.36
C ALA A 106 -6.26 6.51 8.79
N ILE A 107 -5.52 5.54 9.37
CA ILE A 107 -5.73 5.10 10.76
C ILE A 107 -5.54 6.25 11.75
N ARG A 108 -4.52 7.09 11.55
CA ARG A 108 -4.26 8.26 12.42
C ARG A 108 -5.35 9.34 12.34
N LYS A 109 -6.08 9.41 11.24
CA LYS A 109 -7.14 10.41 11.01
C LYS A 109 -8.55 9.91 11.34
N LEU A 110 -8.73 8.66 11.78
CA LEU A 110 -10.03 8.08 12.13
C LEU A 110 -10.74 8.73 13.35
N GLY A 111 -10.10 9.66 14.04
CA GLY A 111 -10.68 10.29 15.25
C GLY A 111 -10.74 9.37 16.48
N LEU A 112 -10.08 8.21 16.43
CA LEU A 112 -10.00 7.30 17.56
C LEU A 112 -8.99 7.80 18.60
N ALA A 113 -9.20 7.43 19.87
CA ALA A 113 -8.21 7.66 20.93
C ALA A 113 -6.87 6.99 20.59
N ASP A 114 -5.74 7.59 20.97
CA ASP A 114 -4.39 7.16 20.59
C ASP A 114 -4.12 5.67 20.88
N TRP A 115 -4.59 5.15 21.99
CA TRP A 115 -4.41 3.73 22.32
C TRP A 115 -5.18 2.79 21.37
N LYS A 116 -6.36 3.22 20.88
CA LYS A 116 -7.14 2.46 19.89
C LYS A 116 -6.44 2.48 18.52
N GLN A 117 -5.92 3.63 18.11
CA GLN A 117 -5.13 3.75 16.88
C GLN A 117 -3.89 2.86 16.96
N ALA A 118 -3.15 2.90 18.08
CA ALA A 118 -2.00 2.04 18.30
C ALA A 118 -2.39 0.55 18.21
N PHE A 119 -3.50 0.16 18.82
CA PHE A 119 -3.99 -1.22 18.77
C PHE A 119 -4.28 -1.66 17.32
N VAL A 120 -4.98 -0.83 16.54
CA VAL A 120 -5.25 -1.12 15.11
C VAL A 120 -3.95 -1.31 14.35
N ILE A 121 -2.97 -0.41 14.54
CA ILE A 121 -1.67 -0.51 13.85
C ILE A 121 -0.95 -1.81 14.24
N TRP A 122 -0.92 -2.19 15.53
CA TRP A 122 -0.32 -3.45 15.99
C TRP A 122 -0.99 -4.69 15.36
N VAL A 123 -2.31 -4.71 15.27
CA VAL A 123 -3.05 -5.82 14.65
C VAL A 123 -2.75 -5.90 13.15
N CYS A 124 -2.62 -4.76 12.48
CA CYS A 124 -2.35 -4.72 11.05
C CYS A 124 -0.88 -4.99 10.65
N LEU A 125 0.07 -5.06 11.60
CA LEU A 125 1.49 -5.20 11.27
C LEU A 125 1.82 -6.46 10.47
N ASN A 126 1.21 -7.59 10.81
CA ASN A 126 1.46 -8.85 10.10
C ASN A 126 0.97 -8.75 8.64
N GLU A 127 -0.21 -8.18 8.45
CA GLU A 127 -0.77 -7.98 7.11
C GLU A 127 0.03 -6.94 6.32
N LEU A 128 0.47 -5.86 6.98
CA LEU A 128 1.39 -4.90 6.37
C LEU A 128 2.64 -5.60 5.84
N PHE A 129 3.30 -6.40 6.69
CA PHE A 129 4.51 -7.13 6.32
C PHE A 129 4.28 -8.01 5.09
N THR A 130 3.22 -8.81 5.10
CA THR A 130 2.88 -9.73 4.00
C THR A 130 2.56 -8.97 2.71
N CYS A 131 1.73 -7.93 2.80
CA CYS A 131 1.34 -7.12 1.63
C CYS A 131 2.53 -6.37 1.03
N VAL A 132 3.43 -5.81 1.86
CA VAL A 132 4.65 -5.15 1.38
C VAL A 132 5.60 -6.15 0.77
N LEU A 133 5.80 -7.30 1.41
CA LEU A 133 6.65 -8.38 0.89
C LEU A 133 6.20 -8.83 -0.51
N MET A 134 4.89 -8.80 -0.78
CA MET A 134 4.27 -9.14 -2.06
C MET A 134 3.99 -7.90 -2.94
N GLN A 135 4.39 -6.70 -2.55
CA GLN A 135 4.17 -5.41 -3.23
C GLN A 135 2.69 -5.13 -3.58
N GLN A 136 1.75 -5.68 -2.80
CA GLN A 136 0.31 -5.63 -3.09
C GLN A 136 -0.28 -4.24 -2.88
N PHE A 137 -1.28 -3.89 -3.70
CA PHE A 137 -2.03 -2.65 -3.60
C PHE A 137 -3.12 -2.67 -2.50
N ASN A 138 -3.35 -3.80 -1.85
CA ASN A 138 -4.38 -3.99 -0.81
C ASN A 138 -4.25 -2.97 0.34
N ILE A 139 -3.02 -2.61 0.72
CA ILE A 139 -2.74 -1.60 1.75
C ILE A 139 -3.35 -0.25 1.37
N ALA A 140 -3.16 0.18 0.12
CA ALA A 140 -3.72 1.43 -0.36
C ALA A 140 -5.25 1.36 -0.47
N ILE A 141 -5.81 0.25 -0.93
CA ILE A 141 -7.26 0.05 -0.96
C ILE A 141 -7.86 0.19 0.44
N ALA A 142 -7.28 -0.46 1.46
CA ALA A 142 -7.70 -0.30 2.84
C ALA A 142 -7.62 1.17 3.30
N GLY A 143 -6.52 1.86 2.94
CA GLY A 143 -6.36 3.29 3.20
C GLY A 143 -7.44 4.15 2.53
N MET A 144 -7.76 3.88 1.25
CA MET A 144 -8.82 4.59 0.51
C MET A 144 -10.19 4.38 1.13
N ILE A 145 -10.52 3.15 1.56
CA ILE A 145 -11.78 2.85 2.26
C ILE A 145 -11.89 3.67 3.55
N LEU A 146 -10.83 3.70 4.35
CA LEU A 146 -10.82 4.49 5.58
C LEU A 146 -10.91 6.00 5.31
N PHE A 147 -10.20 6.50 4.29
CA PHE A 147 -10.30 7.90 3.90
C PHE A 147 -11.67 8.27 3.37
N SER A 148 -12.35 7.40 2.60
CA SER A 148 -13.71 7.66 2.15
C SER A 148 -14.65 7.84 3.34
N PHE A 149 -14.57 6.98 4.35
CA PHE A 149 -15.33 7.13 5.60
C PHE A 149 -15.02 8.46 6.31
N ILE A 150 -13.73 8.79 6.47
CA ILE A 150 -13.29 10.04 7.13
C ILE A 150 -13.84 11.27 6.39
N PHE A 151 -13.83 11.24 5.06
CA PHE A 151 -14.33 12.35 4.25
C PHE A 151 -15.86 12.48 4.31
N ILE A 152 -16.60 11.36 4.38
CA ILE A 152 -18.06 11.37 4.62
C ILE A 152 -18.37 12.03 5.96
N GLU A 153 -17.71 11.61 7.04
CA GLU A 153 -17.89 12.18 8.37
C GLU A 153 -17.59 13.70 8.41
N ARG A 154 -16.66 14.15 7.57
CA ARG A 154 -16.29 15.57 7.43
C ARG A 154 -17.13 16.35 6.41
N LYS A 155 -18.16 15.74 5.81
CA LYS A 155 -19.00 16.32 4.75
C LYS A 155 -18.19 16.77 3.51
N GLN A 156 -17.11 16.09 3.22
CA GLN A 156 -16.24 16.32 2.06
C GLN A 156 -16.56 15.32 0.96
N GLU A 157 -17.76 15.41 0.41
CA GLU A 157 -18.36 14.41 -0.49
C GLU A 157 -17.54 14.13 -1.74
N PHE A 158 -16.95 15.17 -2.34
CA PHE A 158 -16.09 15.00 -3.51
C PHE A 158 -14.89 14.07 -3.22
N TRP A 159 -14.19 14.30 -2.11
CA TRP A 159 -13.02 13.48 -1.74
C TRP A 159 -13.43 12.06 -1.34
N ALA A 160 -14.58 11.91 -0.69
CA ALA A 160 -15.12 10.59 -0.38
C ALA A 160 -15.43 9.81 -1.65
N ALA A 161 -16.16 10.40 -2.59
CA ALA A 161 -16.48 9.80 -3.88
C ALA A 161 -15.21 9.46 -4.68
N LEU A 162 -14.21 10.36 -4.69
CA LEU A 162 -12.93 10.13 -5.36
C LEU A 162 -12.23 8.88 -4.83
N MET A 163 -12.15 8.70 -3.49
CA MET A 163 -11.52 7.50 -2.89
C MET A 163 -12.26 6.22 -3.27
N ILE A 164 -13.60 6.25 -3.25
CA ILE A 164 -14.42 5.09 -3.64
C ILE A 164 -14.21 4.76 -5.11
N VAL A 165 -14.34 5.75 -5.99
CA VAL A 165 -14.23 5.56 -7.45
C VAL A 165 -12.83 5.06 -7.82
N LEU A 166 -11.76 5.70 -7.31
CA LEU A 166 -10.39 5.25 -7.56
C LEU A 166 -10.16 3.82 -7.07
N GLY A 167 -10.61 3.51 -5.85
CA GLY A 167 -10.49 2.15 -5.31
C GLY A 167 -11.19 1.12 -6.19
N THR A 168 -12.44 1.38 -6.56
CA THR A 168 -13.25 0.47 -7.39
C THR A 168 -12.70 0.34 -8.81
N MET A 169 -12.33 1.45 -9.46
CA MET A 169 -11.81 1.41 -10.84
C MET A 169 -10.42 0.79 -10.96
N THR A 170 -9.66 0.77 -9.87
CA THR A 170 -8.33 0.14 -9.87
C THR A 170 -8.38 -1.33 -9.50
N LYS A 171 -9.27 -1.72 -8.59
CA LYS A 171 -9.37 -3.08 -8.10
C LYS A 171 -10.84 -3.44 -7.82
N ILE A 172 -11.46 -4.15 -8.76
CA ILE A 172 -12.91 -4.46 -8.76
C ILE A 172 -13.27 -5.71 -7.93
N TYR A 173 -12.30 -6.49 -7.48
CA TYR A 173 -12.50 -7.76 -6.75
C TYR A 173 -11.89 -7.72 -5.35
#